data_19fc7ac53f3c5bde15551efd412bce32
#
_entry.id   19fc7ac53f3c5bde15551efd412bce32
#
_cell.length_a   1.000
_cell.length_b   1.000
_cell.length_c   1.000
_cell.angle_alpha   90.00
_cell.angle_beta   90.00
_cell.angle_gamma   90.00
#
_symmetry.space_group_name_H-M   'P 1'
#
loop_
_entity.id
_entity.type
_entity.pdbx_description
1 polymer ?
#
loop_
_entity_poly.entity_id
_entity_poly.type
_entity_poly.pdbx_seq_one_letter_code
_entity_poly.pdbx_strand_id
1 'polypeptide(L)'
;MLALALSSGQSALAAGPKQSMADQLNDYPTEARADYVFGCMATNGQSSDVLRRCSCSIDVIASILPYEKYVEAATVLSMRQTGGERMAIFSQAASARELVANLRRAQAEADIVCF
;
A
#
# COMPACT_ATOMS: atom_id res chain seq x y z
N MET A 1 -43.20 37.44 -23.12
CA MET A 1 -41.98 37.62 -22.38
C MET A 1 -41.63 36.40 -21.59
N LEU A 2 -40.88 35.54 -22.21
CA LEU A 2 -40.46 34.33 -21.56
C LEU A 2 -39.15 34.60 -20.86
N ALA A 3 -39.17 34.50 -19.57
CA ALA A 3 -37.95 34.35 -18.82
C ALA A 3 -37.55 32.86 -18.85
N LEU A 4 -36.61 32.54 -19.65
CA LEU A 4 -35.97 31.26 -19.55
C LEU A 4 -35.11 31.28 -18.31
N ALA A 5 -35.60 30.67 -17.31
CA ALA A 5 -34.73 30.25 -16.21
C ALA A 5 -33.89 29.09 -16.72
N LEU A 6 -32.74 29.38 -17.17
CA LEU A 6 -31.70 28.38 -17.32
C LEU A 6 -31.33 27.88 -15.96
N SER A 7 -31.95 26.82 -15.55
CA SER A 7 -31.39 26.05 -14.50
C SER A 7 -30.09 25.46 -15.02
N SER A 8 -29.04 26.11 -14.69
CA SER A 8 -27.74 25.54 -14.90
C SER A 8 -27.70 24.23 -14.12
N GLY A 9 -27.65 23.16 -14.90
CA GLY A 9 -27.45 21.87 -14.32
C GLY A 9 -26.22 21.90 -13.47
N GLN A 10 -26.44 21.80 -12.19
CA GLN A 10 -25.39 21.62 -11.28
C GLN A 10 -24.83 20.26 -11.51
N SER A 11 -23.75 20.21 -12.18
CA SER A 11 -22.98 19.01 -12.16
C SER A 11 -22.66 18.72 -10.72
N ALA A 12 -23.28 17.72 -10.26
CA ALA A 12 -23.04 17.20 -8.93
C ALA A 12 -21.69 16.54 -8.79
N LEU A 13 -20.76 17.12 -9.43
CA LEU A 13 -19.50 16.56 -9.52
C LEU A 13 -18.60 16.82 -8.45
N ALA A 14 -19.00 17.64 -7.66
CA ALA A 14 -18.18 17.93 -6.57
C ALA A 14 -18.29 16.90 -5.52
N ALA A 15 -18.60 15.77 -5.90
CA ALA A 15 -18.41 14.72 -5.01
C ALA A 15 -17.04 14.89 -4.43
N GLY A 16 -17.01 15.56 -3.35
CA GLY A 16 -15.87 15.53 -2.53
C GLY A 16 -15.42 14.10 -2.43
N PRO A 17 -14.21 13.87 -2.18
CA PRO A 17 -13.61 12.59 -2.18
C PRO A 17 -14.10 11.77 -1.02
N LYS A 18 -15.29 11.29 -1.09
CA LYS A 18 -15.61 10.14 -0.29
C LYS A 18 -14.87 9.00 -0.91
N GLN A 19 -13.74 8.71 -0.34
CA GLN A 19 -13.02 7.54 -0.75
C GLN A 19 -13.89 6.34 -0.50
N SER A 20 -14.24 5.66 -1.57
CA SER A 20 -14.88 4.36 -1.47
C SER A 20 -13.90 3.38 -0.83
N MET A 21 -14.40 2.28 -0.34
CA MET A 21 -13.52 1.20 0.14
C MET A 21 -12.54 0.77 -0.95
N ALA A 22 -12.97 0.75 -2.20
CA ALA A 22 -12.11 0.43 -3.32
C ALA A 22 -10.98 1.44 -3.49
N ASP A 23 -11.27 2.73 -3.32
CA ASP A 23 -10.26 3.77 -3.39
C ASP A 23 -9.25 3.66 -2.24
N GLN A 24 -9.71 3.32 -1.06
CA GLN A 24 -8.84 3.08 0.09
C GLN A 24 -7.93 1.87 -0.13
N LEU A 25 -8.47 0.80 -0.69
CA LEU A 25 -7.69 -0.38 -1.03
C LEU A 25 -6.75 -0.13 -2.20
N ASN A 26 -7.07 0.84 -3.03
CA ASN A 26 -6.27 1.22 -4.18
C ASN A 26 -5.37 2.44 -3.95
N ASP A 27 -5.12 2.75 -2.70
CA ASP A 27 -4.15 3.77 -2.33
C ASP A 27 -2.75 3.44 -2.88
N TYR A 28 -2.41 2.18 -2.95
CA TYR A 28 -1.16 1.71 -3.51
C TYR A 28 -1.21 1.71 -5.04
N PRO A 29 -0.20 2.28 -5.71
CA PRO A 29 -0.10 2.18 -7.16
C PRO A 29 0.00 0.72 -7.62
N THR A 30 -0.51 0.45 -8.80
CA THR A 30 -0.43 -0.89 -9.40
C THR A 30 1.01 -1.40 -9.46
N GLU A 31 1.96 -0.54 -9.80
CA GLU A 31 3.37 -0.91 -9.85
C GLU A 31 3.88 -1.41 -8.50
N ALA A 32 3.54 -0.72 -7.42
CA ALA A 32 3.93 -1.14 -6.07
C ALA A 32 3.32 -2.49 -5.69
N ARG A 33 2.05 -2.71 -6.05
CA ARG A 33 1.39 -3.99 -5.84
C ARG A 33 2.04 -5.12 -6.65
N ALA A 34 2.32 -4.85 -7.91
CA ALA A 34 2.97 -5.81 -8.79
C ALA A 34 4.38 -6.17 -8.29
N ASP A 35 5.14 -5.20 -7.85
CA ASP A 35 6.46 -5.40 -7.28
C ASP A 35 6.43 -6.28 -6.04
N TYR A 36 5.49 -6.02 -5.14
CA TYR A 36 5.28 -6.86 -3.97
C TYR A 36 4.96 -8.31 -4.34
N VAL A 37 4.02 -8.49 -5.26
CA VAL A 37 3.60 -9.83 -5.72
C VAL A 37 4.79 -10.56 -6.36
N PHE A 38 5.57 -9.87 -7.13
CA PHE A 38 6.75 -10.42 -7.77
C PHE A 38 7.76 -10.94 -6.74
N GLY A 39 8.07 -10.14 -5.74
CA GLY A 39 8.95 -10.55 -4.64
C GLY A 39 8.39 -11.70 -3.81
N CYS A 40 7.10 -11.66 -3.52
CA CYS A 40 6.40 -12.72 -2.80
C CYS A 40 6.46 -14.05 -3.56
N MET A 41 6.23 -14.03 -4.85
CA MET A 41 6.30 -15.23 -5.69
C MET A 41 7.73 -15.75 -5.83
N ALA A 42 8.72 -14.89 -5.78
CA ALA A 42 10.12 -15.30 -5.81
C ALA A 42 10.48 -16.19 -4.63
N THR A 43 9.84 -16.00 -3.48
CA THR A 43 10.11 -16.78 -2.27
C THR A 43 9.13 -17.93 -2.05
N ASN A 44 7.94 -17.86 -2.59
CA ASN A 44 6.88 -18.84 -2.32
C ASN A 44 6.51 -19.72 -3.51
N GLY A 45 7.01 -19.42 -4.69
CA GLY A 45 6.76 -20.21 -5.90
C GLY A 45 5.98 -19.46 -6.96
N GLN A 46 5.98 -20.00 -8.17
CA GLN A 46 5.46 -19.34 -9.37
C GLN A 46 4.10 -19.88 -9.82
N SER A 47 3.38 -20.59 -8.97
CA SER A 47 2.08 -21.15 -9.34
C SER A 47 0.98 -20.09 -9.31
N SER A 48 -0.13 -20.36 -9.98
CA SER A 48 -1.30 -19.51 -9.95
C SER A 48 -1.92 -19.40 -8.56
N ASP A 49 -1.78 -20.42 -7.74
CA ASP A 49 -2.22 -20.42 -6.35
C ASP A 49 -1.39 -19.43 -5.53
N VAL A 50 -0.07 -19.45 -5.69
CA VAL A 50 0.83 -18.49 -5.03
C VAL A 50 0.56 -17.07 -5.51
N LEU A 51 0.29 -16.88 -6.80
CA LEU A 51 -0.11 -15.57 -7.32
C LEU A 51 -1.33 -15.02 -6.57
N ARG A 52 -2.34 -15.83 -6.36
CA ARG A 52 -3.54 -15.41 -5.61
C ARG A 52 -3.23 -15.08 -4.17
N ARG A 53 -2.42 -15.89 -3.50
CA ARG A 53 -2.02 -15.65 -2.10
C ARG A 53 -1.19 -14.39 -1.94
N CYS A 54 -0.24 -14.17 -2.83
CA CYS A 54 0.59 -12.98 -2.82
C CYS A 54 -0.22 -11.72 -3.13
N SER A 55 -1.17 -11.81 -4.05
CA SER A 55 -2.11 -10.72 -4.36
C SER A 55 -3.01 -10.41 -3.17
N CYS A 56 -3.55 -11.42 -2.52
CA CYS A 56 -4.30 -11.28 -1.27
C CYS A 56 -3.45 -10.56 -0.20
N SER A 57 -2.20 -10.96 -0.06
CA SER A 57 -1.30 -10.41 0.95
C SER A 57 -1.12 -8.91 0.80
N ILE A 58 -0.81 -8.44 -0.40
CA ILE A 58 -0.64 -6.99 -0.59
C ILE A 58 -1.97 -6.23 -0.43
N ASP A 59 -3.09 -6.82 -0.79
CA ASP A 59 -4.40 -6.20 -0.58
C ASP A 59 -4.72 -6.05 0.91
N VAL A 60 -4.40 -7.05 1.72
CA VAL A 60 -4.55 -6.97 3.18
C VAL A 60 -3.63 -5.91 3.77
N ILE A 61 -2.36 -5.89 3.37
CA ILE A 61 -1.41 -4.87 3.81
C ILE A 61 -1.93 -3.48 3.47
N ALA A 62 -2.41 -3.29 2.24
CA ALA A 62 -2.94 -2.01 1.78
C ALA A 62 -4.18 -1.57 2.57
N SER A 63 -4.95 -2.51 3.09
CA SER A 63 -6.11 -2.18 3.93
C SER A 63 -5.74 -1.74 5.34
N ILE A 64 -4.54 -2.07 5.80
CA ILE A 64 -4.08 -1.80 7.17
C ILE A 64 -3.12 -0.62 7.22
N LEU A 65 -2.19 -0.57 6.26
CA LEU A 65 -1.08 0.36 6.28
C LEU A 65 -1.20 1.35 5.10
N PRO A 66 -1.28 2.66 5.35
CA PRO A 66 -1.28 3.65 4.28
C PRO A 66 -0.03 3.52 3.40
N TYR A 67 -0.19 3.79 2.10
CA TYR A 67 0.92 3.64 1.15
C TYR A 67 2.16 4.44 1.54
N GLU A 68 1.97 5.66 2.05
CA GLU A 68 3.06 6.48 2.54
C GLU A 68 3.90 5.75 3.60
N LYS A 69 3.23 5.08 4.53
CA LYS A 69 3.91 4.32 5.60
C LYS A 69 4.59 3.07 5.06
N TYR A 70 4.00 2.45 4.06
CA TYR A 70 4.61 1.34 3.36
C TYR A 70 5.93 1.76 2.69
N VAL A 71 5.92 2.87 1.97
CA VAL A 71 7.11 3.41 1.30
C VAL A 71 8.21 3.75 2.30
N GLU A 72 7.85 4.41 3.39
CA GLU A 72 8.81 4.75 4.43
C GLU A 72 9.47 3.50 5.03
N ALA A 73 8.68 2.49 5.35
CA ALA A 73 9.18 1.23 5.89
C ALA A 73 10.05 0.47 4.88
N ALA A 74 9.62 0.41 3.62
CA ALA A 74 10.37 -0.22 2.55
C ALA A 74 11.71 0.49 2.32
N THR A 75 11.74 1.80 2.42
CA THR A 75 12.95 2.60 2.33
C THR A 75 13.93 2.27 3.45
N VAL A 76 13.45 2.15 4.68
CA VAL A 76 14.29 1.74 5.82
C VAL A 76 14.91 0.36 5.58
N LEU A 77 14.10 -0.60 5.11
CA LEU A 77 14.59 -1.94 4.80
C LEU A 77 15.64 -1.93 3.69
N SER A 78 15.44 -1.12 2.66
CA SER A 78 16.42 -0.94 1.60
C SER A 78 17.74 -0.37 2.11
N MET A 79 17.69 0.60 3.00
CA MET A 79 18.87 1.15 3.65
C MET A 79 19.64 0.10 4.45
N ARG A 80 18.95 -0.80 5.13
CA ARG A 80 19.57 -1.89 5.89
C ARG A 80 20.32 -2.86 4.98
N GLN A 81 19.82 -3.05 3.78
CA GLN A 81 20.43 -3.99 2.83
C GLN A 81 21.62 -3.41 2.09
N THR A 82 21.57 -2.12 1.80
CA THR A 82 22.54 -1.48 0.89
C THR A 82 23.45 -0.48 1.55
N GLY A 83 23.13 -0.06 2.76
CA GLY A 83 23.87 1.02 3.43
C GLY A 83 25.02 0.51 4.26
N GLY A 84 26.10 1.28 4.33
CA GLY A 84 27.18 1.09 5.28
C GLY A 84 26.81 1.61 6.68
N GLU A 85 27.81 1.78 7.54
CA GLU A 85 27.60 2.18 8.93
C GLU A 85 26.77 3.45 9.12
N ARG A 86 26.91 4.44 8.25
CA ARG A 86 26.14 5.68 8.33
C ARG A 86 24.65 5.43 8.13
N MET A 87 24.30 4.55 7.19
CA MET A 87 22.92 4.19 6.94
C MET A 87 22.35 3.34 8.07
N ALA A 88 23.17 2.52 8.70
CA ALA A 88 22.77 1.73 9.84
C ALA A 88 22.28 2.59 11.01
N ILE A 89 22.90 3.75 11.24
CA ILE A 89 22.49 4.68 12.29
C ILE A 89 21.06 5.17 12.03
N PHE A 90 20.76 5.59 10.79
CA PHE A 90 19.44 6.06 10.42
C PHE A 90 18.39 4.93 10.42
N SER A 91 18.74 3.78 9.88
CA SER A 91 17.80 2.65 9.76
C SER A 91 17.48 2.01 11.11
N GLN A 92 18.30 2.25 12.13
CA GLN A 92 18.08 1.74 13.47
C GLN A 92 17.54 2.78 14.46
N ALA A 93 17.28 3.99 14.03
CA ALA A 93 16.62 4.98 14.84
C ALA A 93 15.25 4.46 15.30
N ALA A 94 14.80 4.92 16.47
CA ALA A 94 13.53 4.44 17.05
C ALA A 94 12.34 4.61 16.09
N SER A 95 12.26 5.73 15.39
CA SER A 95 11.20 5.99 14.40
C SER A 95 11.26 5.03 13.21
N ALA A 96 12.46 4.73 12.73
CA ALA A 96 12.65 3.78 11.64
C ALA A 96 12.26 2.35 12.06
N ARG A 97 12.62 1.95 13.28
CA ARG A 97 12.22 0.65 13.81
C ARG A 97 10.70 0.53 13.95
N GLU A 98 10.03 1.60 14.35
CA GLU A 98 8.57 1.62 14.45
C GLU A 98 7.90 1.46 13.09
N LEU A 99 8.40 2.16 12.07
CA LEU A 99 7.91 2.01 10.70
C LEU A 99 7.99 0.56 10.22
N VAL A 100 9.12 -0.07 10.43
CA VAL A 100 9.32 -1.48 10.04
C VAL A 100 8.44 -2.41 10.87
N ALA A 101 8.29 -2.15 12.17
CA ALA A 101 7.42 -2.94 13.04
C ALA A 101 5.95 -2.88 12.58
N ASN A 102 5.49 -1.70 12.14
CA ASN A 102 4.13 -1.54 11.60
C ASN A 102 3.95 -2.34 10.31
N LEU A 103 4.94 -2.30 9.42
CA LEU A 103 4.90 -3.12 8.21
C LEU A 103 4.89 -4.61 8.55
N ARG A 104 5.72 -5.05 9.47
CA ARG A 104 5.79 -6.46 9.88
C ARG A 104 4.47 -6.95 10.49
N ARG A 105 3.78 -6.11 11.24
CA ARG A 105 2.45 -6.43 11.76
C ARG A 105 1.43 -6.57 10.65
N ALA A 106 1.44 -5.68 9.68
CA ALA A 106 0.54 -5.77 8.52
C ALA A 106 0.82 -7.03 7.71
N GLN A 107 2.08 -7.39 7.52
CA GLN A 107 2.48 -8.63 6.85
C GLN A 107 2.03 -9.87 7.62
N ALA A 108 2.14 -9.86 8.95
CA ALA A 108 1.69 -10.96 9.78
C ALA A 108 0.17 -11.18 9.66
N GLU A 109 -0.61 -10.11 9.64
CA GLU A 109 -2.04 -10.19 9.39
C GLU A 109 -2.35 -10.77 8.01
N ALA A 110 -1.62 -10.31 7.00
CA ALA A 110 -1.77 -10.82 5.65
C ALA A 110 -1.45 -12.32 5.57
N ASP A 111 -0.42 -12.75 6.26
CA ASP A 111 -0.05 -14.17 6.27
C ASP A 111 -1.15 -15.03 6.88
N ILE A 112 -1.76 -14.57 7.97
CA ILE A 112 -2.87 -15.30 8.61
C ILE A 112 -4.07 -15.41 7.67
N VAL A 113 -4.40 -14.34 6.94
CA VAL A 113 -5.58 -14.29 6.08
C VAL A 113 -5.35 -15.02 4.76
N CYS A 114 -4.16 -14.93 4.19
CA CYS A 114 -3.88 -15.32 2.80
C CYS A 114 -3.14 -16.64 2.64
N PHE A 115 -2.44 -17.06 3.69
CA PHE A 115 -1.65 -18.29 3.68
C PHE A 115 -2.06 -19.24 4.79
#